data_4550f3c8d978b57944dfa7dbe748c816
#
_entry.id   4550f3c8d978b57944dfa7dbe748c816
#
_cell.length_a   1.000
_cell.length_b   1.000
_cell.length_c   1.000
_cell.angle_alpha   90.00
_cell.angle_beta   90.00
_cell.angle_gamma   90.00
#
_symmetry.space_group_name_H-M   'P 1'
#
loop_
_entity.id
_entity.type
_entity.pdbx_description
1 polymer ?
#
loop_
_entity_poly.entity_id
_entity_poly.type
_entity_poly.pdbx_seq_one_letter_code
_entity_poly.pdbx_strand_id
1 'polypeptide(L)'
;MVETFSLCGPWTLEEALGQREIPAQVPGSVLHDLLENGLIPDPFQGENEYDARDLFDRDYAYTRSFQLSAAFLAREHVTLYCQGLDTLATVYINGQEAGQADNMHRSWRFDVKRLLRSGENRIRVVFASPNRFLRQAVAADPEVTYEAVGTMRGNYALRKAHCMFGWDWGPQLPDAGIWRPLELESWNGERLREVRVRQRHHRGHAALEVTPLLVSGTECARCRLELMHPDGSLCVREDGLTGGACTLTVERPLLWWPRGLGGQPLYTLKVTLLDGEGNVQPGRTGTS
;
A
#
# COMPACT_ATOMS: atom_id res chain seq x y z
N MET A 1 16.66 -13.63 -3.55
CA MET A 1 16.80 -12.16 -3.34
C MET A 1 15.78 -11.46 -4.21
N VAL A 2 15.11 -10.43 -3.68
CA VAL A 2 14.20 -9.57 -4.45
C VAL A 2 15.04 -8.49 -5.11
N GLU A 3 14.83 -8.26 -6.39
CA GLU A 3 15.38 -7.12 -7.11
C GLU A 3 14.27 -6.08 -7.31
N THR A 4 14.56 -4.82 -7.08
CA THR A 4 13.59 -3.72 -7.19
C THR A 4 13.99 -2.76 -8.31
N PHE A 5 13.00 -2.25 -9.02
CA PHE A 5 13.14 -1.20 -10.02
C PHE A 5 12.20 -0.05 -9.66
N SER A 6 12.76 1.08 -9.24
CA SER A 6 11.97 2.26 -8.84
C SER A 6 11.29 2.92 -10.03
N LEU A 7 10.02 3.22 -9.87
CA LEU A 7 9.22 4.04 -10.79
C LEU A 7 8.98 5.45 -10.21
N CYS A 8 9.64 5.82 -9.11
CA CYS A 8 9.62 7.20 -8.57
C CYS A 8 10.43 8.16 -9.44
N GLY A 9 10.08 9.45 -9.42
CA GLY A 9 10.76 10.50 -10.17
C GLY A 9 9.83 11.19 -11.17
N PRO A 10 10.34 11.64 -12.33
CA PRO A 10 9.55 12.40 -13.31
C PRO A 10 8.49 11.52 -14.00
N TRP A 11 7.30 12.08 -14.10
CA TRP A 11 6.14 11.56 -14.83
C TRP A 11 5.51 12.68 -15.66
N THR A 12 4.48 12.32 -16.40
CA THR A 12 3.57 13.26 -17.07
C THR A 12 2.18 13.10 -16.46
N LEU A 13 1.56 14.20 -16.06
CA LEU A 13 0.16 14.28 -15.65
C LEU A 13 -0.67 14.81 -16.82
N GLU A 14 -1.78 14.17 -17.08
CA GLU A 14 -2.80 14.64 -18.03
C GLU A 14 -4.18 14.64 -17.36
N GLU A 15 -5.03 15.58 -17.72
CA GLU A 15 -6.46 15.48 -17.52
C GLU A 15 -6.99 14.38 -18.44
N ALA A 16 -7.86 13.47 -17.96
CA ALA A 16 -8.23 12.23 -18.66
C ALA A 16 -8.86 12.44 -20.05
N LEU A 17 -9.33 13.64 -20.35
CA LEU A 17 -9.85 14.00 -21.66
C LEU A 17 -8.76 14.47 -22.65
N GLY A 18 -7.48 14.39 -22.28
CA GLY A 18 -6.34 14.53 -23.20
C GLY A 18 -6.05 15.93 -23.69
N GLN A 19 -6.50 16.97 -22.98
CA GLN A 19 -6.35 18.35 -23.46
C GLN A 19 -4.98 18.98 -23.12
N ARG A 20 -4.28 18.49 -22.10
CA ARG A 20 -2.98 19.04 -21.69
C ARG A 20 -2.16 18.03 -20.91
N GLU A 21 -0.93 17.85 -21.33
CA GLU A 21 0.09 17.13 -20.57
C GLU A 21 1.00 18.12 -19.84
N ILE A 22 1.31 17.86 -18.57
CA ILE A 22 2.23 18.66 -17.77
C ILE A 22 3.25 17.77 -17.08
N PRO A 23 4.45 18.30 -16.75
CA PRO A 23 5.40 17.62 -15.87
C PRO A 23 4.78 17.29 -14.51
N ALA A 24 5.08 16.12 -13.99
CA ALA A 24 4.62 15.64 -12.71
C ALA A 24 5.72 14.90 -11.96
N GLN A 25 5.57 14.77 -10.65
CA GLN A 25 6.51 14.10 -9.78
C GLN A 25 5.83 12.96 -9.01
N VAL A 26 6.46 11.78 -8.97
CA VAL A 26 6.00 10.64 -8.15
C VAL A 26 7.10 10.26 -7.14
N PRO A 27 6.76 10.15 -5.84
CA PRO A 27 5.48 10.45 -5.20
C PRO A 27 5.06 11.91 -5.31
N GLY A 28 3.75 12.14 -5.44
CA GLY A 28 3.15 13.44 -5.58
C GLY A 28 1.62 13.39 -5.66
N SER A 29 1.02 14.52 -6.00
CA SER A 29 -0.42 14.64 -6.14
C SER A 29 -0.80 15.63 -7.24
N VAL A 30 -2.05 15.54 -7.72
CA VAL A 30 -2.57 16.38 -8.78
C VAL A 30 -2.50 17.87 -8.41
N LEU A 31 -2.93 18.26 -7.20
CA LEU A 31 -2.86 19.65 -6.76
C LEU A 31 -1.44 20.16 -6.69
N HIS A 32 -0.53 19.35 -6.17
CA HIS A 32 0.89 19.72 -6.11
C HIS A 32 1.46 19.95 -7.50
N ASP A 33 1.23 19.02 -8.44
CA ASP A 33 1.75 19.13 -9.80
C ASP A 33 1.13 20.32 -10.56
N LEU A 34 -0.17 20.60 -10.38
CA LEU A 34 -0.83 21.77 -10.96
C LEU A 34 -0.27 23.10 -10.41
N LEU A 35 -0.01 23.16 -9.10
CA LEU A 35 0.55 24.32 -8.43
C LEU A 35 1.99 24.61 -8.90
N GLU A 36 2.85 23.58 -8.91
CA GLU A 36 4.25 23.69 -9.36
C GLU A 36 4.37 24.13 -10.83
N ASN A 37 3.40 23.78 -11.66
CA ASN A 37 3.33 24.22 -13.06
C ASN A 37 2.62 25.57 -13.25
N GLY A 38 2.25 26.28 -12.16
CA GLY A 38 1.62 27.59 -12.21
C GLY A 38 0.23 27.60 -12.85
N LEU A 39 -0.51 26.48 -12.79
CA LEU A 39 -1.81 26.31 -13.43
C LEU A 39 -2.98 26.65 -12.51
N ILE A 40 -2.71 26.68 -11.19
CA ILE A 40 -3.65 27.05 -10.16
C ILE A 40 -2.98 28.02 -9.20
N PRO A 41 -3.73 28.91 -8.56
CA PRO A 41 -3.23 29.69 -7.43
C PRO A 41 -3.12 28.77 -6.19
N ASP A 42 -2.41 29.25 -5.16
CA ASP A 42 -2.31 28.55 -3.88
C ASP A 42 -3.71 28.31 -3.30
N PRO A 43 -4.16 27.06 -3.15
CA PRO A 43 -5.51 26.72 -2.66
C PRO A 43 -5.77 27.13 -1.21
N PHE A 44 -4.71 27.47 -0.43
CA PHE A 44 -4.83 27.93 0.94
C PHE A 44 -4.97 29.46 1.08
N GLN A 45 -5.06 30.18 -0.04
CA GLN A 45 -5.22 31.63 -0.05
C GLN A 45 -6.64 32.04 -0.48
N GLY A 46 -7.31 32.88 0.36
CA GLY A 46 -8.62 33.44 0.05
C GLY A 46 -9.67 32.35 -0.16
N GLU A 47 -10.33 32.38 -1.30
CA GLU A 47 -11.40 31.45 -1.69
C GLU A 47 -10.93 30.43 -2.76
N ASN A 48 -9.62 30.34 -3.03
CA ASN A 48 -9.05 29.46 -4.07
C ASN A 48 -9.34 27.97 -3.81
N GLU A 49 -9.66 27.56 -2.58
CA GLU A 49 -10.03 26.18 -2.27
C GLU A 49 -11.26 25.70 -3.05
N TYR A 50 -12.22 26.60 -3.33
CA TYR A 50 -13.43 26.23 -4.06
C TYR A 50 -13.12 25.88 -5.51
N ASP A 51 -12.28 26.68 -6.17
CA ASP A 51 -11.82 26.37 -7.53
C ASP A 51 -10.97 25.10 -7.57
N ALA A 52 -10.07 24.92 -6.59
CA ALA A 52 -9.25 23.73 -6.46
C ALA A 52 -10.08 22.47 -6.21
N ARG A 53 -11.13 22.55 -5.39
CA ARG A 53 -12.08 21.45 -5.16
C ARG A 53 -12.77 21.00 -6.45
N ASP A 54 -13.19 21.96 -7.28
CA ASP A 54 -13.95 21.68 -8.50
C ASP A 54 -13.09 21.03 -9.60
N LEU A 55 -11.75 21.12 -9.51
CA LEU A 55 -10.84 20.36 -10.38
C LEU A 55 -11.06 18.85 -10.26
N PHE A 56 -11.46 18.36 -9.10
CA PHE A 56 -11.69 16.94 -8.85
C PHE A 56 -13.05 16.41 -9.33
N ASP A 57 -13.78 17.19 -10.11
CA ASP A 57 -14.87 16.71 -10.95
C ASP A 57 -14.36 15.95 -12.19
N ARG A 58 -13.07 16.00 -12.45
CA ARG A 58 -12.37 15.40 -13.60
C ARG A 58 -11.57 14.18 -13.20
N ASP A 59 -11.27 13.34 -14.18
CA ASP A 59 -10.34 12.24 -14.05
C ASP A 59 -8.93 12.71 -14.43
N TYR A 60 -7.91 12.16 -13.80
CA TYR A 60 -6.51 12.48 -14.08
C TYR A 60 -5.72 11.20 -14.37
N ALA A 61 -4.66 11.31 -15.17
CA ALA A 61 -3.81 10.18 -15.46
C ALA A 61 -2.34 10.55 -15.39
N TYR A 62 -1.59 9.74 -14.63
CA TYR A 62 -0.13 9.78 -14.58
C TYR A 62 0.42 8.78 -15.59
N THR A 63 1.40 9.18 -16.39
CA THR A 63 2.05 8.32 -17.39
C THR A 63 3.56 8.42 -17.29
N ARG A 64 4.25 7.28 -17.47
CA ARG A 64 5.71 7.20 -17.56
C ARG A 64 6.15 6.09 -18.50
N SER A 65 7.16 6.36 -19.33
CA SER A 65 7.93 5.33 -20.04
C SER A 65 9.17 4.94 -19.24
N PHE A 66 9.57 3.66 -19.29
CA PHE A 66 10.73 3.13 -18.60
C PHE A 66 11.33 1.92 -19.34
N GLN A 67 12.59 1.62 -19.04
CA GLN A 67 13.32 0.51 -19.68
C GLN A 67 13.52 -0.63 -18.68
N LEU A 68 13.25 -1.87 -19.11
CA LEU A 68 13.51 -3.06 -18.31
C LEU A 68 14.50 -3.99 -19.03
N SER A 69 15.42 -4.56 -18.25
CA SER A 69 16.34 -5.59 -18.75
C SER A 69 15.65 -6.95 -18.90
N ALA A 70 16.12 -7.76 -19.85
CA ALA A 70 15.66 -9.14 -19.96
C ALA A 70 15.96 -9.96 -18.69
N ALA A 71 17.05 -9.66 -17.97
CA ALA A 71 17.42 -10.33 -16.72
C ALA A 71 16.39 -10.09 -15.61
N PHE A 72 15.85 -8.86 -15.49
CA PHE A 72 14.78 -8.54 -14.52
C PHE A 72 13.53 -9.39 -14.79
N LEU A 73 13.14 -9.55 -16.05
CA LEU A 73 11.95 -10.30 -16.48
C LEU A 73 12.15 -11.82 -16.51
N ALA A 74 13.40 -12.32 -16.50
CA ALA A 74 13.67 -13.75 -16.47
C ALA A 74 13.27 -14.44 -15.16
N ARG A 75 13.03 -13.67 -14.09
CA ARG A 75 12.59 -14.20 -12.81
C ARG A 75 11.15 -14.73 -12.87
N GLU A 76 10.81 -15.65 -11.97
CA GLU A 76 9.48 -16.31 -11.93
C GLU A 76 8.35 -15.34 -11.70
N HIS A 77 8.56 -14.35 -10.82
CA HIS A 77 7.54 -13.37 -10.41
C HIS A 77 8.00 -11.95 -10.70
N VAL A 78 7.10 -11.13 -11.22
CA VAL A 78 7.27 -9.68 -11.35
C VAL A 78 5.99 -8.98 -10.93
N THR A 79 6.06 -8.19 -9.87
CA THR A 79 4.91 -7.51 -9.26
C THR A 79 5.14 -6.00 -9.28
N LEU A 80 4.10 -5.25 -9.62
CA LEU A 80 4.05 -3.81 -9.38
C LEU A 80 3.59 -3.60 -7.93
N TYR A 81 4.43 -2.97 -7.12
CA TYR A 81 4.14 -2.62 -5.75
C TYR A 81 3.88 -1.12 -5.63
N CYS A 82 2.63 -0.77 -5.34
CA CYS A 82 2.18 0.59 -5.12
C CYS A 82 1.99 0.78 -3.61
N GLN A 83 2.82 1.58 -2.97
CA GLN A 83 2.73 1.81 -1.52
C GLN A 83 1.55 2.71 -1.14
N GLY A 84 1.03 3.53 -2.09
CA GLY A 84 -0.15 4.34 -1.89
C GLY A 84 -0.66 4.97 -3.17
N LEU A 85 -1.91 4.66 -3.51
CA LEU A 85 -2.69 5.27 -4.59
C LEU A 85 -3.89 6.00 -3.97
N ASP A 86 -4.09 7.25 -4.28
CA ASP A 86 -5.16 8.08 -3.73
C ASP A 86 -6.11 8.52 -4.84
N THR A 87 -7.24 7.86 -5.01
CA THR A 87 -7.83 6.73 -4.28
C THR A 87 -8.35 5.70 -5.28
N LEU A 88 -9.28 6.13 -6.19
CA LEU A 88 -9.91 5.27 -7.19
C LEU A 88 -9.01 5.22 -8.42
N ALA A 89 -8.11 4.26 -8.45
CA ALA A 89 -7.09 4.16 -9.49
C ALA A 89 -7.25 2.91 -10.34
N THR A 90 -7.08 3.04 -11.66
CA THR A 90 -6.89 1.92 -12.59
C THR A 90 -5.49 2.00 -13.16
N VAL A 91 -4.74 0.91 -13.02
CA VAL A 91 -3.35 0.80 -13.45
C VAL A 91 -3.26 0.05 -14.77
N TYR A 92 -2.54 0.61 -15.72
CA TYR A 92 -2.30 0.02 -17.04
C TYR A 92 -0.79 -0.14 -17.28
N ILE A 93 -0.40 -1.26 -17.85
CA ILE A 93 0.95 -1.52 -18.37
C ILE A 93 0.84 -1.82 -19.86
N ASN A 94 1.56 -1.07 -20.69
CA ASN A 94 1.54 -1.23 -22.15
C ASN A 94 0.13 -1.24 -22.77
N GLY A 95 -0.80 -0.45 -22.17
CA GLY A 95 -2.19 -0.33 -22.62
C GLY A 95 -3.13 -1.42 -22.10
N GLN A 96 -2.64 -2.40 -21.34
CA GLN A 96 -3.47 -3.46 -20.73
C GLN A 96 -3.67 -3.18 -19.25
N GLU A 97 -4.89 -3.40 -18.75
CA GLU A 97 -5.22 -3.23 -17.33
C GLU A 97 -4.46 -4.25 -16.47
N ALA A 98 -3.72 -3.74 -15.49
CA ALA A 98 -3.01 -4.53 -14.48
C ALA A 98 -3.86 -4.75 -13.24
N GLY A 99 -4.75 -3.80 -12.91
CA GLY A 99 -5.67 -3.89 -11.77
C GLY A 99 -6.18 -2.54 -11.31
N GLN A 100 -6.99 -2.57 -10.25
CA GLN A 100 -7.68 -1.40 -9.69
C GLN A 100 -7.40 -1.25 -8.20
N ALA A 101 -7.47 -0.01 -7.71
CA ALA A 101 -7.34 0.37 -6.31
C ALA A 101 -8.49 1.30 -5.92
N ASP A 102 -8.98 1.17 -4.68
CA ASP A 102 -10.12 1.92 -4.14
C ASP A 102 -9.90 2.38 -2.67
N ASN A 103 -8.66 2.29 -2.19
CA ASN A 103 -8.33 2.57 -0.79
C ASN A 103 -6.91 3.15 -0.68
N MET A 104 -6.80 4.43 -0.25
CA MET A 104 -5.50 5.09 -0.10
C MET A 104 -4.69 4.61 1.11
N HIS A 105 -5.33 3.96 2.10
CA HIS A 105 -4.69 3.55 3.36
C HIS A 105 -3.99 2.20 3.29
N ARG A 106 -4.03 1.53 2.14
CA ARG A 106 -3.35 0.25 1.93
C ARG A 106 -2.40 0.31 0.74
N SER A 107 -1.39 -0.53 0.78
CA SER A 107 -0.56 -0.80 -0.38
C SER A 107 -1.20 -1.86 -1.29
N TRP A 108 -0.89 -1.78 -2.57
CA TRP A 108 -1.42 -2.65 -3.63
C TRP A 108 -0.29 -3.39 -4.32
N ARG A 109 -0.55 -4.63 -4.72
CA ARG A 109 0.36 -5.45 -5.51
C ARG A 109 -0.40 -6.07 -6.67
N PHE A 110 0.14 -5.87 -7.87
CA PHE A 110 -0.42 -6.39 -9.12
C PHE A 110 0.62 -7.30 -9.79
N ASP A 111 0.26 -8.54 -10.14
CA ASP A 111 1.10 -9.37 -10.99
C ASP A 111 1.11 -8.79 -12.41
N VAL A 112 2.26 -8.29 -12.84
CA VAL A 112 2.42 -7.59 -14.10
C VAL A 112 3.38 -8.28 -15.07
N LYS A 113 3.92 -9.46 -14.69
CA LYS A 113 4.92 -10.15 -15.49
C LYS A 113 4.51 -10.33 -16.96
N ARG A 114 3.25 -10.72 -17.19
CA ARG A 114 2.72 -10.98 -18.54
C ARG A 114 2.45 -9.71 -19.35
N LEU A 115 2.40 -8.56 -18.70
CA LEU A 115 2.14 -7.26 -19.32
C LEU A 115 3.43 -6.53 -19.70
N LEU A 116 4.58 -6.94 -19.13
CA LEU A 116 5.87 -6.32 -19.31
C LEU A 116 6.66 -6.99 -20.45
N ARG A 117 7.57 -6.22 -21.05
CA ARG A 117 8.50 -6.68 -22.08
C ARG A 117 9.92 -6.16 -21.83
N SER A 118 10.92 -6.82 -22.37
CA SER A 118 12.29 -6.32 -22.37
C SER A 118 12.38 -5.07 -23.24
N GLY A 119 13.15 -4.08 -22.81
CA GLY A 119 13.21 -2.77 -23.43
C GLY A 119 12.14 -1.81 -22.90
N GLU A 120 11.57 -1.01 -23.79
CA GLU A 120 10.64 0.06 -23.43
C GLU A 120 9.28 -0.47 -22.99
N ASN A 121 8.80 0.05 -21.84
CA ASN A 121 7.47 -0.16 -21.31
C ASN A 121 6.83 1.19 -20.96
N ARG A 122 5.50 1.23 -20.94
CA ARG A 122 4.72 2.38 -20.52
C ARG A 122 3.76 1.98 -19.41
N ILE A 123 3.79 2.73 -18.30
CA ILE A 123 2.80 2.64 -17.23
C ILE A 123 1.90 3.86 -17.28
N ARG A 124 0.60 3.64 -17.07
CA ARG A 124 -0.42 4.68 -16.93
C ARG A 124 -1.29 4.36 -15.72
N VAL A 125 -1.49 5.34 -14.84
CA VAL A 125 -2.38 5.24 -13.67
C VAL A 125 -3.45 6.29 -13.80
N VAL A 126 -4.70 5.85 -13.97
CA VAL A 126 -5.87 6.73 -14.14
C VAL A 126 -6.60 6.84 -12.80
N PHE A 127 -6.76 8.04 -12.29
CA PHE A 127 -7.54 8.35 -11.10
C PHE A 127 -8.92 8.87 -11.50
N ALA A 128 -9.95 8.15 -11.10
CA ALA A 128 -11.33 8.59 -11.29
C ALA A 128 -11.69 9.71 -10.30
N SER A 129 -12.57 10.60 -10.72
CA SER A 129 -13.05 11.74 -9.96
C SER A 129 -13.62 11.34 -8.59
N PRO A 130 -13.02 11.77 -7.48
CA PRO A 130 -13.60 11.56 -6.15
C PRO A 130 -14.95 12.29 -5.99
N ASN A 131 -15.09 13.51 -6.50
CA ASN A 131 -16.33 14.28 -6.42
C ASN A 131 -17.51 13.58 -7.10
N ARG A 132 -17.27 13.03 -8.30
CA ARG A 132 -18.29 12.24 -9.00
C ARG A 132 -18.69 10.99 -8.23
N PHE A 133 -17.71 10.29 -7.66
CA PHE A 133 -17.95 9.12 -6.82
C PHE A 133 -18.82 9.47 -5.59
N LEU A 134 -18.49 10.56 -4.88
CA LEU A 134 -19.25 11.00 -3.69
C LEU A 134 -20.70 11.31 -4.07
N ARG A 135 -20.93 12.04 -5.18
CA ARG A 135 -22.31 12.32 -5.64
C ARG A 135 -23.09 11.06 -5.97
N GLN A 136 -22.45 10.07 -6.60
CA GLN A 136 -23.07 8.78 -6.90
C GLN A 136 -23.41 7.99 -5.63
N ALA A 137 -22.51 7.98 -4.64
CA ALA A 137 -22.75 7.31 -3.36
C ALA A 137 -23.96 7.92 -2.61
N VAL A 138 -24.03 9.25 -2.55
CA VAL A 138 -25.18 9.96 -1.95
C VAL A 138 -26.50 9.68 -2.69
N ALA A 139 -26.45 9.62 -4.03
CA ALA A 139 -27.63 9.31 -4.82
C ALA A 139 -28.10 7.86 -4.66
N ALA A 140 -27.18 6.93 -4.41
CA ALA A 140 -27.49 5.52 -4.19
C ALA A 140 -28.10 5.25 -2.80
N ASP A 141 -27.72 6.05 -1.79
CA ASP A 141 -28.22 5.93 -0.42
C ASP A 141 -28.49 7.32 0.20
N PRO A 142 -29.58 7.97 -0.18
CA PRO A 142 -29.90 9.33 0.26
C PRO A 142 -30.28 9.44 1.75
N GLU A 143 -30.58 8.32 2.40
CA GLU A 143 -30.94 8.29 3.84
C GLU A 143 -29.70 8.30 4.74
N VAL A 144 -28.53 7.96 4.20
CA VAL A 144 -27.28 8.01 4.95
C VAL A 144 -26.78 9.45 5.05
N THR A 145 -26.80 10.01 6.24
CA THR A 145 -26.44 11.40 6.54
C THR A 145 -25.30 11.49 7.54
N TYR A 146 -24.21 10.72 7.33
CA TYR A 146 -22.99 10.85 8.16
C TYR A 146 -22.16 12.05 7.66
N GLU A 147 -22.62 13.24 7.99
CA GLU A 147 -21.96 14.48 7.62
C GLU A 147 -21.50 15.22 8.86
N ALA A 148 -20.21 15.54 8.92
CA ALA A 148 -19.72 16.52 9.87
C ALA A 148 -19.87 17.93 9.28
N VAL A 149 -20.01 18.94 10.14
CA VAL A 149 -20.08 20.35 9.70
C VAL A 149 -18.83 20.72 8.90
N GLY A 150 -19.02 21.33 7.73
CA GLY A 150 -17.93 21.78 6.86
C GLY A 150 -17.29 20.69 6.02
N THR A 151 -17.81 19.45 6.03
CA THR A 151 -17.27 18.36 5.19
C THR A 151 -18.06 18.19 3.89
N MET A 152 -17.39 17.64 2.87
CA MET A 152 -18.03 17.26 1.61
C MET A 152 -18.99 16.08 1.84
N ARG A 153 -20.21 16.21 1.29
CA ARG A 153 -21.24 15.17 1.37
C ARG A 153 -20.79 13.88 0.71
N GLY A 154 -21.07 12.73 1.33
CA GLY A 154 -20.73 11.40 0.83
C GLY A 154 -19.29 10.93 1.13
N ASN A 155 -18.49 11.70 1.88
CA ASN A 155 -17.10 11.39 2.21
C ASN A 155 -16.93 10.02 2.91
N TYR A 156 -17.93 9.56 3.63
CA TYR A 156 -17.97 8.27 4.32
C TYR A 156 -17.85 7.06 3.35
N ALA A 157 -18.23 7.24 2.08
CA ALA A 157 -18.28 6.16 1.11
C ALA A 157 -16.90 5.84 0.48
N LEU A 158 -15.92 6.75 0.58
CA LEU A 158 -14.59 6.58 -0.01
C LEU A 158 -13.54 6.29 1.06
N ARG A 159 -12.72 5.30 0.83
CA ARG A 159 -11.57 4.93 1.69
C ARG A 159 -10.39 5.87 1.46
N LYS A 160 -10.59 7.14 1.79
CA LYS A 160 -9.66 8.25 1.65
C LYS A 160 -9.50 8.97 2.99
N ALA A 161 -8.41 9.69 3.20
CA ALA A 161 -8.22 10.48 4.40
C ALA A 161 -9.34 11.54 4.52
N HIS A 162 -10.20 11.40 5.53
CA HIS A 162 -11.40 12.21 5.67
C HIS A 162 -11.09 13.70 5.86
N CYS A 163 -9.93 14.05 6.42
CA CYS A 163 -9.48 15.44 6.53
C CYS A 163 -9.34 16.15 5.17
N MET A 164 -9.19 15.43 4.07
CA MET A 164 -9.13 16.01 2.73
C MET A 164 -10.51 16.47 2.21
N PHE A 165 -11.58 16.04 2.85
CA PHE A 165 -12.94 16.45 2.50
C PHE A 165 -13.43 17.65 3.32
N GLY A 166 -12.52 18.30 4.05
CA GLY A 166 -12.83 19.46 4.87
C GLY A 166 -13.24 19.15 6.29
N TRP A 167 -13.39 20.22 7.05
CA TRP A 167 -13.92 20.31 8.40
C TRP A 167 -14.38 21.76 8.63
N ASP A 168 -14.96 22.07 9.78
CA ASP A 168 -15.36 23.44 10.11
C ASP A 168 -14.18 24.44 10.19
N TRP A 169 -12.93 23.91 10.25
CA TRP A 169 -11.69 24.69 10.28
C TRP A 169 -10.70 24.29 9.19
N GLY A 170 -11.03 23.40 8.29
CA GLY A 170 -10.11 22.88 7.28
C GLY A 170 -10.70 22.88 5.87
N PRO A 171 -9.87 23.06 4.83
CA PRO A 171 -10.32 23.19 3.45
C PRO A 171 -10.82 21.86 2.89
N GLN A 172 -11.65 21.94 1.84
CA GLN A 172 -12.17 20.81 1.06
C GLN A 172 -11.27 20.61 -0.17
N LEU A 173 -10.20 19.82 -0.04
CA LEU A 173 -9.26 19.53 -1.10
C LEU A 173 -9.15 18.01 -1.33
N PRO A 174 -10.11 17.40 -2.04
CA PRO A 174 -10.15 15.95 -2.25
C PRO A 174 -9.17 15.51 -3.33
N ASP A 175 -7.87 15.77 -3.13
CA ASP A 175 -6.78 15.52 -4.06
C ASP A 175 -6.75 14.07 -4.58
N ALA A 176 -5.91 13.79 -5.58
CA ALA A 176 -5.67 12.46 -6.13
C ALA A 176 -4.19 12.32 -6.52
N GLY A 177 -3.66 11.09 -6.55
CA GLY A 177 -2.30 10.89 -7.03
C GLY A 177 -1.60 9.64 -6.51
N ILE A 178 -0.35 9.48 -6.96
CA ILE A 178 0.57 8.43 -6.50
C ILE A 178 1.36 9.01 -5.32
N TRP A 179 0.78 9.01 -4.13
CA TRP A 179 1.29 9.77 -2.98
C TRP A 179 2.40 9.06 -2.20
N ARG A 180 2.68 7.80 -2.51
CA ARG A 180 3.77 7.00 -1.94
C ARG A 180 4.58 6.31 -3.03
N PRO A 181 5.77 5.76 -2.70
CA PRO A 181 6.61 5.09 -3.68
C PRO A 181 5.91 4.01 -4.49
N LEU A 182 6.37 3.87 -5.73
CA LEU A 182 5.93 2.91 -6.72
C LEU A 182 7.15 2.20 -7.30
N GLU A 183 7.14 0.87 -7.30
CA GLU A 183 8.27 0.08 -7.79
C GLU A 183 7.83 -1.26 -8.39
N LEU A 184 8.67 -1.81 -9.26
CA LEU A 184 8.58 -3.20 -9.68
C LEU A 184 9.47 -4.05 -8.78
N GLU A 185 8.96 -5.17 -8.30
CA GLU A 185 9.69 -6.19 -7.56
C GLU A 185 9.79 -7.46 -8.42
N SER A 186 10.97 -8.05 -8.56
CA SER A 186 11.14 -9.35 -9.23
C SER A 186 11.90 -10.34 -8.36
N TRP A 187 11.48 -11.62 -8.37
CA TRP A 187 12.08 -12.68 -7.56
C TRP A 187 11.78 -14.08 -8.12
N ASN A 188 12.54 -15.07 -7.65
CA ASN A 188 12.28 -16.48 -7.93
C ASN A 188 11.77 -17.19 -6.67
N GLY A 189 10.90 -18.19 -6.87
CA GLY A 189 10.34 -19.05 -5.85
C GLY A 189 9.45 -18.34 -4.83
N GLU A 190 9.19 -18.96 -3.69
CA GLU A 190 8.23 -18.48 -2.71
C GLU A 190 8.74 -17.31 -1.85
N ARG A 191 7.83 -16.45 -1.41
CA ARG A 191 8.11 -15.28 -0.58
C ARG A 191 7.00 -15.11 0.47
N LEU A 192 7.38 -14.73 1.69
CA LEU A 192 6.42 -14.30 2.70
C LEU A 192 5.74 -13.00 2.26
N ARG A 193 4.42 -13.00 2.28
CA ARG A 193 3.58 -11.83 2.05
C ARG A 193 3.29 -11.09 3.34
N GLU A 194 2.96 -11.86 4.37
CA GLU A 194 2.44 -11.37 5.64
C GLU A 194 2.67 -12.43 6.73
N VAL A 195 2.91 -11.98 7.95
CA VAL A 195 2.90 -12.83 9.14
C VAL A 195 1.83 -12.29 10.08
N ARG A 196 0.76 -13.04 10.28
CA ARG A 196 -0.30 -12.68 11.22
C ARG A 196 0.03 -13.21 12.59
N VAL A 197 -0.04 -12.34 13.60
CA VAL A 197 0.21 -12.71 15.00
C VAL A 197 -1.01 -12.33 15.82
N ARG A 198 -1.59 -13.32 16.52
CA ARG A 198 -2.61 -13.11 17.54
C ARG A 198 -2.05 -13.48 18.88
N GLN A 199 -2.22 -12.61 19.87
CA GLN A 199 -1.76 -12.84 21.24
C GLN A 199 -2.95 -13.19 22.12
N ARG A 200 -2.78 -14.25 22.93
CA ARG A 200 -3.73 -14.63 23.99
C ARG A 200 -2.97 -14.64 25.32
N HIS A 201 -3.35 -13.73 26.19
CA HIS A 201 -2.74 -13.61 27.50
C HIS A 201 -3.48 -14.43 28.54
N HIS A 202 -2.75 -15.24 29.27
CA HIS A 202 -3.22 -16.05 30.39
C HIS A 202 -2.41 -15.72 31.65
N ARG A 203 -2.89 -16.21 32.80
CA ARG A 203 -2.14 -16.03 34.05
C ARG A 203 -0.83 -16.82 33.96
N GLY A 204 0.31 -16.10 33.90
CA GLY A 204 1.66 -16.68 33.92
C GLY A 204 2.23 -17.01 32.52
N HIS A 205 1.47 -16.98 31.46
CA HIS A 205 1.99 -17.21 30.10
C HIS A 205 1.22 -16.42 29.03
N ALA A 206 1.82 -16.26 27.86
CA ALA A 206 1.17 -15.75 26.65
C ALA A 206 1.33 -16.75 25.50
N ALA A 207 0.24 -17.02 24.78
CA ALA A 207 0.24 -17.82 23.57
C ALA A 207 0.18 -16.90 22.35
N LEU A 208 1.10 -17.07 21.40
CA LEU A 208 1.13 -16.35 20.13
C LEU A 208 0.73 -17.31 19.02
N GLU A 209 -0.45 -17.11 18.44
CA GLU A 209 -0.88 -17.79 17.22
C GLU A 209 -0.27 -17.08 16.02
N VAL A 210 0.73 -17.69 15.38
CA VAL A 210 1.47 -17.14 14.24
C VAL A 210 1.03 -17.85 12.97
N THR A 211 0.56 -17.09 11.98
CA THR A 211 0.17 -17.61 10.66
C THR A 211 0.98 -16.91 9.56
N PRO A 212 2.06 -17.53 9.06
CA PRO A 212 2.81 -17.02 7.91
C PRO A 212 2.01 -17.26 6.61
N LEU A 213 1.93 -16.24 5.75
CA LEU A 213 1.23 -16.29 4.47
C LEU A 213 2.19 -16.00 3.32
N LEU A 214 2.08 -16.76 2.23
CA LEU A 214 2.91 -16.61 1.03
C LEU A 214 2.27 -15.68 -0.01
N VAL A 215 3.10 -15.09 -0.87
CA VAL A 215 2.65 -14.26 -1.99
C VAL A 215 1.86 -15.08 -3.00
N SER A 216 2.27 -16.30 -3.30
CA SER A 216 1.57 -17.23 -4.21
C SER A 216 0.19 -17.66 -3.71
N GLY A 217 -0.07 -17.52 -2.39
CA GLY A 217 -1.23 -18.12 -1.75
C GLY A 217 -1.11 -19.62 -1.56
N THR A 218 0.02 -20.25 -1.95
CA THR A 218 0.29 -21.67 -1.71
C THR A 218 0.39 -21.92 -0.20
N GLU A 219 -0.33 -22.91 0.28
CA GLU A 219 -0.23 -23.38 1.66
C GLU A 219 0.81 -24.50 1.75
N CYS A 220 1.25 -24.79 2.99
CA CYS A 220 2.10 -25.95 3.30
C CYS A 220 3.58 -25.86 2.92
N ALA A 221 4.16 -24.67 2.71
CA ALA A 221 5.62 -24.52 2.74
C ALA A 221 6.13 -24.59 4.19
N ARG A 222 7.28 -25.26 4.40
CA ARG A 222 7.90 -25.34 5.72
C ARG A 222 8.47 -23.99 6.14
N CYS A 223 8.28 -23.62 7.39
CA CYS A 223 8.84 -22.39 7.95
C CYS A 223 9.34 -22.61 9.38
N ARG A 224 10.33 -21.81 9.76
CA ARG A 224 10.85 -21.72 11.13
C ARG A 224 10.43 -20.41 11.75
N LEU A 225 9.91 -20.50 12.96
CA LEU A 225 9.49 -19.38 13.79
C LEU A 225 10.46 -19.26 14.97
N GLU A 226 11.11 -18.12 15.11
CA GLU A 226 12.04 -17.82 16.22
C GLU A 226 11.56 -16.54 16.88
N LEU A 227 11.14 -16.66 18.14
CA LEU A 227 10.78 -15.51 18.97
C LEU A 227 11.98 -15.16 19.85
N MET A 228 12.42 -13.91 19.78
CA MET A 228 13.53 -13.39 20.55
C MET A 228 13.03 -12.53 21.69
N HIS A 229 13.67 -12.63 22.85
CA HIS A 229 13.49 -11.70 23.95
C HIS A 229 13.94 -10.27 23.58
N PRO A 230 13.53 -9.25 24.36
CA PRO A 230 13.99 -7.86 24.14
C PRO A 230 15.51 -7.67 24.19
N ASP A 231 16.24 -8.56 24.85
CA ASP A 231 17.71 -8.57 24.90
C ASP A 231 18.37 -9.30 23.71
N GLY A 232 17.56 -9.82 22.78
CA GLY A 232 18.01 -10.54 21.60
C GLY A 232 18.31 -12.03 21.82
N SER A 233 18.14 -12.56 23.03
CA SER A 233 18.25 -14.01 23.29
C SER A 233 17.04 -14.77 22.72
N LEU A 234 17.24 -16.05 22.34
CA LEU A 234 16.16 -16.89 21.86
C LEU A 234 15.19 -17.22 22.99
N CYS A 235 13.91 -16.89 22.81
CA CYS A 235 12.84 -17.23 23.74
C CYS A 235 12.24 -18.60 23.42
N VAL A 236 11.77 -18.78 22.18
CA VAL A 236 11.14 -20.02 21.71
C VAL A 236 11.37 -20.18 20.21
N ARG A 237 11.53 -21.43 19.76
CA ARG A 237 11.65 -21.82 18.35
C ARG A 237 10.68 -22.95 18.05
N GLU A 238 9.95 -22.82 16.94
CA GLU A 238 9.07 -23.84 16.41
C GLU A 238 9.20 -23.91 14.90
N ASP A 239 9.06 -25.12 14.34
CA ASP A 239 8.93 -25.31 12.91
C ASP A 239 7.46 -25.59 12.60
N GLY A 240 6.93 -24.94 11.55
CA GLY A 240 5.53 -25.02 11.16
C GLY A 240 5.33 -24.99 9.65
N LEU A 241 4.08 -24.82 9.24
CA LEU A 241 3.69 -24.71 7.85
C LEU A 241 3.05 -23.34 7.59
N THR A 242 3.27 -22.79 6.39
CA THR A 242 2.58 -21.57 5.94
C THR A 242 1.09 -21.88 5.70
N GLY A 243 0.24 -20.84 5.84
CA GLY A 243 -1.21 -21.01 5.75
C GLY A 243 -1.87 -21.56 7.02
N GLY A 244 -1.14 -22.34 7.84
CA GLY A 244 -1.59 -22.84 9.13
C GLY A 244 -1.15 -21.96 10.30
N ALA A 245 -1.86 -22.01 11.42
CA ALA A 245 -1.47 -21.36 12.66
C ALA A 245 -0.49 -22.25 13.44
N CYS A 246 0.65 -21.68 13.84
CA CYS A 246 1.59 -22.29 14.77
C CYS A 246 1.55 -21.50 16.08
N THR A 247 1.51 -22.20 17.22
CA THR A 247 1.42 -21.57 18.55
C THR A 247 2.78 -21.55 19.23
N LEU A 248 3.28 -20.34 19.55
CA LEU A 248 4.44 -20.14 20.40
C LEU A 248 3.96 -19.77 21.81
N THR A 249 4.47 -20.47 22.83
CA THR A 249 4.13 -20.16 24.23
C THR A 249 5.31 -19.48 24.91
N VAL A 250 5.06 -18.33 25.53
CA VAL A 250 6.03 -17.57 26.31
C VAL A 250 5.65 -17.65 27.79
N GLU A 251 6.46 -18.32 28.57
CA GLU A 251 6.30 -18.41 30.03
C GLU A 251 6.77 -17.11 30.69
N ARG A 252 5.97 -16.59 31.61
CA ARG A 252 6.23 -15.35 32.35
C ARG A 252 6.68 -14.20 31.44
N PRO A 253 5.84 -13.81 30.42
CA PRO A 253 6.21 -12.81 29.44
C PRO A 253 6.47 -11.45 30.08
N LEU A 254 7.46 -10.72 29.55
CA LEU A 254 7.64 -9.31 29.84
C LEU A 254 6.53 -8.54 29.14
N LEU A 255 5.64 -7.91 29.91
CA LEU A 255 4.48 -7.21 29.36
C LEU A 255 4.83 -5.77 29.01
N TRP A 256 4.30 -5.31 27.90
CA TRP A 256 4.35 -3.91 27.50
C TRP A 256 3.27 -3.11 28.26
N TRP A 257 3.67 -2.00 28.83
CA TRP A 257 2.78 -1.12 29.58
C TRP A 257 2.78 0.30 29.02
N PRO A 258 1.67 1.03 29.09
CA PRO A 258 1.65 2.47 28.79
C PRO A 258 2.69 3.22 29.62
N ARG A 259 3.16 4.35 29.09
CA ARG A 259 4.17 5.18 29.77
C ARG A 259 3.74 5.52 31.20
N GLY A 260 4.62 5.31 32.15
CA GLY A 260 4.40 5.55 33.59
C GLY A 260 3.76 4.38 34.35
N LEU A 261 3.30 3.31 33.66
CA LEU A 261 2.72 2.12 34.30
C LEU A 261 3.66 0.90 34.32
N GLY A 262 4.77 0.96 33.57
CA GLY A 262 5.75 -0.14 33.53
C GLY A 262 6.70 0.00 32.35
N GLY A 263 7.43 -1.09 32.07
CA GLY A 263 8.34 -1.18 30.92
C GLY A 263 7.63 -1.32 29.59
N GLN A 264 8.38 -1.10 28.50
CA GLN A 264 7.88 -1.23 27.11
C GLN A 264 8.73 -2.24 26.32
N PRO A 265 8.89 -3.49 26.80
CA PRO A 265 9.69 -4.50 26.14
C PRO A 265 9.04 -4.94 24.84
N LEU A 266 9.83 -5.09 23.76
CA LEU A 266 9.39 -5.61 22.48
C LEU A 266 10.11 -6.93 22.19
N TYR A 267 9.33 -7.98 21.89
CA TYR A 267 9.84 -9.24 21.36
C TYR A 267 9.99 -9.13 19.85
N THR A 268 10.96 -9.82 19.28
CA THR A 268 11.15 -9.89 17.82
C THR A 268 10.81 -11.28 17.32
N LEU A 269 9.81 -11.37 16.43
CA LEU A 269 9.48 -12.62 15.75
C LEU A 269 10.19 -12.66 14.40
N LYS A 270 11.02 -13.69 14.20
CA LYS A 270 11.67 -14.00 12.93
C LYS A 270 11.01 -15.22 12.30
N VAL A 271 10.56 -15.07 11.05
CA VAL A 271 9.97 -16.16 10.26
C VAL A 271 10.85 -16.43 9.04
N THR A 272 11.27 -17.69 8.87
CA THR A 272 12.17 -18.11 7.81
C THR A 272 11.53 -19.25 7.02
N LEU A 273 11.45 -19.13 5.68
CA LEU A 273 11.03 -20.22 4.82
C LEU A 273 12.17 -21.25 4.69
N LEU A 274 11.80 -22.52 4.77
CA LEU A 274 12.70 -23.65 4.63
C LEU A 274 12.47 -24.35 3.29
N ASP A 275 13.50 -24.97 2.74
CA ASP A 275 13.37 -25.87 1.60
C ASP A 275 12.80 -27.25 2.02
N GLY A 276 12.65 -28.17 1.06
CA GLY A 276 12.17 -29.52 1.32
C GLY A 276 13.07 -30.34 2.26
N GLU A 277 14.33 -29.97 2.37
CA GLU A 277 15.33 -30.60 3.25
C GLU A 277 15.42 -29.94 4.63
N GLY A 278 14.72 -28.81 4.83
CA GLY A 278 14.71 -28.05 6.10
C GLY A 278 15.82 -27.01 6.21
N ASN A 279 16.54 -26.71 5.12
CA ASN A 279 17.55 -25.66 5.10
C ASN A 279 16.93 -24.29 4.87
N VAL A 280 17.58 -23.26 5.40
CA VAL A 280 17.16 -21.85 5.23
C VAL A 280 17.33 -21.44 3.76
N GLN A 281 16.24 -20.96 3.13
CA GLN A 281 16.33 -20.40 1.80
C GLN A 281 16.89 -18.97 1.85
N PRO A 282 17.99 -18.66 1.14
CA PRO A 282 18.64 -17.34 1.16
C PRO A 282 17.67 -16.20 0.80
N GLY A 283 17.66 -15.13 1.60
CA GLY A 283 16.87 -13.91 1.34
C GLY A 283 15.37 -13.98 1.65
N ARG A 284 14.93 -14.96 2.47
CA ARG A 284 13.51 -15.22 2.76
C ARG A 284 13.16 -15.14 4.24
N THR A 285 13.70 -14.13 4.93
CA THR A 285 13.42 -13.86 6.34
C THR A 285 12.56 -12.61 6.45
N GLY A 286 11.42 -12.71 7.15
CA GLY A 286 10.63 -11.57 7.61
C GLY A 286 10.86 -11.36 9.10
N THR A 287 11.00 -10.12 9.55
CA THR A 287 11.04 -9.73 10.97
C THR A 287 9.87 -8.83 11.29
N SER A 288 9.21 -9.07 12.40
CA SER A 288 8.11 -8.25 12.93
C SER A 288 8.35 -7.99 14.43
#